data_9e7777fad5574284acbcb9e1a74cc306
#
_entry.id   9e7777fad5574284acbcb9e1a74cc306
#
_cell.length_a   1.000
_cell.length_b   1.000
_cell.length_c   1.000
_cell.angle_alpha   90.00
_cell.angle_beta   90.00
_cell.angle_gamma   90.00
#
_symmetry.space_group_name_H-M   'P 1'
#
loop_
_entity.id
_entity.type
_entity.pdbx_description
1 polymer ?
#
loop_
_entity_poly.entity_id
_entity_poly.type
_entity_poly.pdbx_seq_one_letter_code
_entity_poly.pdbx_strand_id
1 'polypeptide(L)'
;MALQGGLIVVLLSGIVATFLRATTNRNEDRNEQTQRRHSLHQEESAMSEAVRNGDALAFFLAARHAVQLQLGAQWRLKPEAITLAEIRERDPQLAASLEPLFAQADEIIYSGGADAGQDLAQWETRVHESLHQLQPA
;
A
#
# COMPACT_ATOMS: atom_id res chain seq x y z
N MET A 1 -8.29 27.13 -6.28
CA MET A 1 -8.30 25.80 -5.69
C MET A 1 -8.49 24.73 -6.75
N ALA A 2 -7.41 24.42 -7.43
CA ALA A 2 -7.39 23.44 -8.52
C ALA A 2 -7.66 22.00 -8.04
N LEU A 3 -7.55 21.73 -6.72
CA LEU A 3 -7.75 20.40 -6.14
C LEU A 3 -9.22 19.95 -6.10
N GLN A 4 -10.17 20.87 -5.98
CA GLN A 4 -11.58 20.53 -5.95
C GLN A 4 -12.16 20.25 -7.33
N GLY A 5 -11.71 20.95 -8.36
CA GLY A 5 -12.11 20.68 -9.74
C GLY A 5 -11.60 19.34 -10.25
N GLY A 6 -10.38 18.94 -9.85
CA GLY A 6 -9.81 17.65 -10.19
C GLY A 6 -10.55 16.47 -9.54
N LEU A 7 -11.04 16.66 -8.32
CA LEU A 7 -11.80 15.64 -7.60
C LEU A 7 -13.15 15.33 -8.25
N ILE A 8 -13.83 16.34 -8.73
CA ILE A 8 -15.14 16.21 -9.42
C ILE A 8 -14.96 15.49 -10.76
N VAL A 9 -13.92 15.83 -11.51
CA VAL A 9 -13.61 15.18 -12.78
C VAL A 9 -13.25 13.70 -12.58
N VAL A 10 -12.51 13.39 -11.53
CA VAL A 10 -12.15 12.00 -11.18
C VAL A 10 -13.39 11.20 -10.77
N LEU A 11 -14.32 11.80 -10.06
CA LEU A 11 -15.58 11.15 -9.68
C LEU A 11 -16.47 10.86 -10.90
N LEU A 12 -16.56 11.78 -11.85
CA LEU A 12 -17.31 11.60 -13.09
C LEU A 12 -16.66 10.53 -13.98
N SER A 13 -15.34 10.53 -14.10
CA SER A 13 -14.59 9.50 -14.82
C SER A 13 -14.76 8.12 -14.16
N GLY A 14 -14.82 8.08 -12.83
CA GLY A 14 -15.04 6.87 -12.09
C GLY A 14 -16.40 6.24 -12.35
N ILE A 15 -17.44 7.06 -12.46
CA ILE A 15 -18.80 6.60 -12.73
C ILE A 15 -18.91 6.03 -14.14
N VAL A 16 -18.36 6.70 -15.12
CA VAL A 16 -18.37 6.24 -16.52
C VAL A 16 -17.51 4.95 -16.65
N ALA A 17 -16.36 4.91 -16.02
CA ALA A 17 -15.50 3.72 -16.02
C ALA A 17 -16.17 2.52 -15.34
N THR A 18 -16.94 2.75 -14.27
CA THR A 18 -17.69 1.68 -13.59
C THR A 18 -18.79 1.10 -14.47
N PHE A 19 -19.44 1.95 -15.27
CA PHE A 19 -20.50 1.52 -16.16
C PHE A 19 -19.99 0.70 -17.35
N LEU A 20 -18.84 1.08 -17.92
CA LEU A 20 -18.18 0.33 -18.99
C LEU A 20 -17.55 -0.97 -18.49
N ARG A 21 -17.12 -1.01 -17.24
CA ARG A 21 -16.55 -2.21 -16.61
C ARG A 21 -17.56 -3.31 -16.32
N ALA A 22 -18.82 -2.98 -16.14
CA ALA A 22 -19.86 -3.98 -15.90
C ALA A 22 -20.05 -4.94 -17.06
N THR A 23 -19.62 -4.57 -18.28
CA THR A 23 -19.80 -5.37 -19.49
C THR A 23 -18.57 -6.20 -19.91
N THR A 24 -17.35 -5.88 -19.38
CA THR A 24 -16.10 -6.55 -19.80
C THR A 24 -15.37 -7.27 -18.65
N ASN A 25 -16.04 -7.51 -17.54
CA ASN A 25 -15.43 -7.50 -16.22
C ASN A 25 -14.80 -8.78 -15.70
N ARG A 26 -15.00 -9.95 -16.30
CA ARG A 26 -14.50 -11.19 -15.68
C ARG A 26 -13.03 -11.50 -15.99
N ASN A 27 -12.54 -11.09 -17.14
CA ASN A 27 -11.15 -11.35 -17.54
C ASN A 27 -10.19 -10.30 -17.02
N GLU A 28 -10.63 -9.05 -16.90
CA GLU A 28 -9.82 -7.94 -16.38
C GLU A 28 -9.59 -8.08 -14.88
N ASP A 29 -10.60 -8.49 -14.11
CA ASP A 29 -10.47 -8.70 -12.66
C ASP A 29 -9.46 -9.80 -12.33
N ARG A 30 -9.43 -10.87 -13.11
CA ARG A 30 -8.44 -11.93 -12.93
C ARG A 30 -7.02 -11.47 -13.22
N ASN A 31 -6.84 -10.68 -14.28
CA ASN A 31 -5.54 -10.13 -14.64
C ASN A 31 -5.04 -9.13 -13.60
N GLU A 32 -5.92 -8.27 -13.10
CA GLU A 32 -5.58 -7.31 -12.05
C GLU A 32 -5.18 -8.02 -10.75
N GLN A 33 -5.92 -9.05 -10.34
CA GLN A 33 -5.59 -9.82 -9.14
C GLN A 33 -4.27 -10.56 -9.28
N THR A 34 -4.00 -11.13 -10.44
CA THR A 34 -2.73 -11.81 -10.71
C THR A 34 -1.57 -10.83 -10.67
N GLN A 35 -1.73 -9.65 -11.27
CA GLN A 35 -0.73 -8.59 -11.25
C GLN A 35 -0.50 -8.06 -9.84
N ARG A 36 -1.55 -7.90 -9.04
CA ARG A 36 -1.45 -7.45 -7.66
C ARG A 36 -0.70 -8.45 -6.78
N ARG A 37 -0.97 -9.74 -6.94
CA ARG A 37 -0.24 -10.80 -6.23
C ARG A 37 1.23 -10.80 -6.63
N HIS A 38 1.52 -10.64 -7.90
CA HIS A 38 2.89 -10.58 -8.40
C HIS A 38 3.61 -9.35 -7.86
N SER A 39 2.95 -8.19 -7.85
CA SER A 39 3.50 -6.96 -7.28
C SER A 39 3.75 -7.08 -5.79
N LEU A 40 2.83 -7.71 -5.05
CA LEU A 40 2.99 -7.94 -3.62
C LEU A 40 4.19 -8.85 -3.34
N HIS A 41 4.35 -9.91 -4.12
CA HIS A 41 5.53 -10.80 -4.04
C HIS A 41 6.83 -10.06 -4.31
N GLN A 42 6.84 -9.17 -5.30
CA GLN A 42 8.01 -8.33 -5.58
C GLN A 42 8.36 -7.43 -4.42
N GLU A 43 7.37 -6.83 -3.76
CA GLU A 43 7.60 -5.98 -2.59
C GLU A 43 8.09 -6.80 -1.39
N GLU A 44 7.56 -7.98 -1.18
CA GLU A 44 8.05 -8.87 -0.13
C GLU A 44 9.50 -9.28 -0.37
N SER A 45 9.87 -9.58 -1.60
CA SER A 45 11.24 -9.89 -1.99
C SER A 45 12.16 -8.68 -1.80
N ALA A 46 11.68 -7.48 -2.16
CA ALA A 46 12.41 -6.23 -1.98
C ALA A 46 12.65 -5.94 -0.49
N MET A 47 11.67 -6.21 0.37
CA MET A 47 11.82 -6.07 1.81
C MET A 47 12.91 -7.01 2.35
N SER A 48 12.87 -8.27 1.97
CA SER A 48 13.86 -9.26 2.42
C SER A 48 15.27 -8.90 1.97
N GLU A 49 15.42 -8.45 0.75
CA GLU A 49 16.69 -7.97 0.22
C GLU A 49 17.20 -6.73 0.97
N ALA A 50 16.30 -5.79 1.23
CA ALA A 50 16.62 -4.57 1.98
C ALA A 50 17.10 -4.89 3.41
N VAL A 51 16.47 -5.87 4.06
CA VAL A 51 16.92 -6.34 5.39
C VAL A 51 18.32 -6.89 5.32
N ARG A 52 18.61 -7.73 4.33
CA ARG A 52 19.95 -8.31 4.15
C ARG A 52 21.01 -7.25 3.88
N ASN A 53 20.65 -6.21 3.16
CA ASN A 53 21.56 -5.11 2.78
C ASN A 53 21.63 -4.01 3.83
N GLY A 54 20.77 -4.04 4.86
CA GLY A 54 20.67 -2.98 5.85
C GLY A 54 20.15 -1.67 5.28
N ASP A 55 19.36 -1.73 4.21
CA ASP A 55 18.83 -0.57 3.50
C ASP A 55 17.43 -0.20 4.06
N ALA A 56 17.43 0.68 5.06
CA ALA A 56 16.18 1.10 5.72
C ALA A 56 15.22 1.81 4.77
N LEU A 57 15.72 2.68 3.89
CA LEU A 57 14.88 3.41 2.95
C LEU A 57 14.16 2.45 2.00
N ALA A 58 14.91 1.53 1.38
CA ALA A 58 14.32 0.54 0.49
C ALA A 58 13.32 -0.36 1.22
N PHE A 59 13.62 -0.74 2.46
CA PHE A 59 12.73 -1.56 3.27
C PHE A 59 11.39 -0.86 3.54
N PHE A 60 11.41 0.36 4.05
CA PHE A 60 10.18 1.05 4.43
C PHE A 60 9.34 1.47 3.22
N LEU A 61 9.96 1.79 2.09
CA LEU A 61 9.24 2.04 0.85
C LEU A 61 8.52 0.77 0.37
N ALA A 62 9.21 -0.35 0.36
CA ALA A 62 8.62 -1.63 -0.06
C ALA A 62 7.52 -2.09 0.91
N ALA A 63 7.73 -1.95 2.20
CA ALA A 63 6.76 -2.33 3.23
C ALA A 63 5.48 -1.52 3.13
N ARG A 64 5.60 -0.19 3.00
CA ARG A 64 4.44 0.68 2.82
C ARG A 64 3.69 0.35 1.55
N HIS A 65 4.41 0.16 0.45
CA HIS A 65 3.79 -0.19 -0.83
C HIS A 65 3.08 -1.54 -0.78
N ALA A 66 3.63 -2.52 -0.09
CA ALA A 66 2.99 -3.83 0.11
C ALA A 66 1.65 -3.69 0.84
N VAL A 67 1.58 -2.88 1.89
CA VAL A 67 0.34 -2.59 2.60
C VAL A 67 -0.65 -1.89 1.68
N GLN A 68 -0.20 -0.91 0.92
CA GLN A 68 -1.04 -0.19 -0.04
C GLN A 68 -1.60 -1.11 -1.12
N LEU A 69 -0.80 -2.04 -1.63
CA LEU A 69 -1.25 -3.03 -2.60
C LEU A 69 -2.33 -3.94 -2.02
N GLN A 70 -2.11 -4.43 -0.80
CA GLN A 70 -3.05 -5.34 -0.16
C GLN A 70 -4.38 -4.66 0.15
N LEU A 71 -4.36 -3.47 0.74
CA LEU A 71 -5.57 -2.71 1.05
C LEU A 71 -6.26 -2.20 -0.21
N GLY A 72 -5.50 -1.78 -1.20
CA GLY A 72 -6.05 -1.35 -2.49
C GLY A 72 -6.81 -2.48 -3.17
N ALA A 73 -6.31 -3.71 -3.08
CA ALA A 73 -7.02 -4.88 -3.59
C ALA A 73 -8.33 -5.13 -2.86
N GLN A 74 -8.34 -5.02 -1.52
CA GLN A 74 -9.53 -5.26 -0.72
C GLN A 74 -10.59 -4.18 -0.91
N TRP A 75 -10.17 -2.92 -1.00
CA TRP A 75 -11.07 -1.78 -1.07
C TRP A 75 -11.33 -1.31 -2.50
N ARG A 76 -10.75 -1.98 -3.48
CA ARG A 76 -10.86 -1.66 -4.90
C ARG A 76 -10.40 -0.23 -5.21
N LEU A 77 -9.29 0.15 -4.58
CA LEU A 77 -8.65 1.44 -4.76
C LEU A 77 -7.25 1.24 -5.36
N LYS A 78 -6.74 2.27 -6.02
CA LYS A 78 -5.34 2.28 -6.44
C LYS A 78 -4.44 2.33 -5.21
N PRO A 79 -3.28 1.67 -5.23
CA PRO A 79 -2.37 1.68 -4.08
C PRO A 79 -2.01 3.09 -3.62
N GLU A 80 -1.83 4.02 -4.55
CA GLU A 80 -1.48 5.41 -4.24
C GLU A 80 -2.58 6.16 -3.47
N ALA A 81 -3.83 5.70 -3.57
CA ALA A 81 -4.96 6.27 -2.83
C ALA A 81 -5.00 5.80 -1.38
N ILE A 82 -4.24 4.77 -1.02
CA ILE A 82 -4.19 4.24 0.33
C ILE A 82 -3.22 5.07 1.18
N THR A 83 -3.74 6.10 1.81
CA THR A 83 -3.03 6.91 2.79
C THR A 83 -3.45 6.53 4.19
N LEU A 84 -2.70 6.96 5.20
CA LEU A 84 -3.07 6.72 6.59
C LEU A 84 -4.43 7.35 6.92
N ALA A 85 -4.71 8.53 6.36
CA ALA A 85 -5.99 9.20 6.54
C ALA A 85 -7.15 8.37 5.95
N GLU A 86 -6.97 7.82 4.77
CA GLU A 86 -7.97 6.95 4.13
C GLU A 86 -8.22 5.68 4.95
N ILE A 87 -7.15 5.07 5.46
CA ILE A 87 -7.25 3.90 6.33
C ILE A 87 -8.02 4.26 7.62
N ARG A 88 -7.73 5.41 8.18
CA ARG A 88 -8.39 5.87 9.42
C ARG A 88 -9.88 6.08 9.23
N GLU A 89 -10.30 6.57 8.09
CA GLU A 89 -11.72 6.74 7.78
C GLU A 89 -12.45 5.40 7.65
N ARG A 90 -11.79 4.40 7.09
CA ARG A 90 -12.40 3.09 6.83
C ARG A 90 -12.29 2.15 8.03
N ASP A 91 -11.15 2.14 8.69
CA ASP A 91 -10.86 1.25 9.81
C ASP A 91 -9.88 1.94 10.76
N PRO A 92 -10.40 2.66 11.78
CA PRO A 92 -9.55 3.38 12.74
C PRO A 92 -8.59 2.48 13.53
N GLN A 93 -8.98 1.25 13.82
CA GLN A 93 -8.12 0.30 14.55
C GLN A 93 -6.94 -0.13 13.68
N LEU A 94 -7.20 -0.43 12.42
CA LEU A 94 -6.16 -0.76 11.46
C LEU A 94 -5.20 0.42 11.26
N ALA A 95 -5.73 1.64 11.16
CA ALA A 95 -4.92 2.85 11.05
C ALA A 95 -3.98 3.00 12.25
N ALA A 96 -4.47 2.77 13.46
CA ALA A 96 -3.65 2.82 14.66
C ALA A 96 -2.53 1.78 14.64
N SER A 97 -2.80 0.61 14.13
CA SER A 97 -1.86 -0.49 13.99
C SER A 97 -0.77 -0.20 12.94
N LEU A 98 -1.13 0.48 11.85
CA LEU A 98 -0.22 0.80 10.74
C LEU A 98 0.48 2.15 10.88
N GLU A 99 0.01 3.01 11.78
CA GLU A 99 0.59 4.34 11.98
C GLU A 99 2.11 4.33 12.20
N PRO A 100 2.67 3.44 13.05
CA PRO A 100 4.12 3.40 13.23
C PRO A 100 4.89 3.12 11.94
N LEU A 101 4.37 2.25 11.09
CA LEU A 101 5.00 1.93 9.80
C LEU A 101 5.01 3.13 8.86
N PHE A 102 3.86 3.79 8.71
CA PHE A 102 3.74 4.96 7.83
C PHE A 102 4.57 6.13 8.35
N ALA A 103 4.55 6.37 9.66
CA ALA A 103 5.34 7.44 10.27
C ALA A 103 6.84 7.20 10.10
N GLN A 104 7.28 5.97 10.28
CA GLN A 104 8.69 5.62 10.13
C GLN A 104 9.13 5.72 8.68
N ALA A 105 8.28 5.31 7.74
CA ALA A 105 8.55 5.45 6.31
C ALA A 105 8.74 6.92 5.94
N ASP A 106 7.85 7.79 6.39
CA ASP A 106 7.94 9.23 6.13
C ASP A 106 9.21 9.84 6.72
N GLU A 107 9.54 9.48 7.95
CA GLU A 107 10.75 9.97 8.62
C GLU A 107 12.01 9.60 7.86
N ILE A 108 12.11 8.35 7.41
CA ILE A 108 13.28 7.87 6.67
C ILE A 108 13.35 8.50 5.28
N ILE A 109 12.23 8.70 4.62
CA ILE A 109 12.18 9.39 3.31
C ILE A 109 12.70 10.82 3.46
N TYR A 110 12.25 11.55 4.48
CA TYR A 110 12.70 12.93 4.73
C TYR A 110 14.15 13.01 5.16
N SER A 111 14.65 12.04 5.91
CA SER A 111 16.05 12.01 6.36
C SER A 111 17.02 11.48 5.31
N GLY A 112 16.52 11.00 4.17
CA GLY A 112 17.34 10.38 3.13
C GLY A 112 17.93 9.03 3.52
N GLY A 113 17.35 8.36 4.51
CA GLY A 113 17.82 7.07 4.98
C GLY A 113 18.99 7.14 5.96
N ALA A 114 19.28 8.32 6.50
CA ALA A 114 20.43 8.53 7.38
C ALA A 114 20.31 7.85 8.75
N ASP A 115 19.11 7.44 9.13
CA ASP A 115 18.85 6.84 10.43
C ASP A 115 18.86 5.31 10.34
N ALA A 116 20.08 4.74 10.25
CA ALA A 116 20.28 3.32 10.00
C ALA A 116 20.29 2.46 11.28
N GLY A 117 19.86 3.01 12.42
CA GLY A 117 19.91 2.29 13.70
C GLY A 117 18.74 1.37 13.98
N GLN A 118 17.95 1.00 12.98
CA GLN A 118 16.72 0.24 13.21
C GLN A 118 16.89 -1.24 12.96
N ASP A 119 16.25 -2.03 13.80
CA ASP A 119 16.18 -3.48 13.61
C ASP A 119 15.19 -3.82 12.48
N LEU A 120 15.70 -3.86 11.27
CA LEU A 120 14.88 -4.14 10.08
C LEU A 120 14.27 -5.55 10.11
N ALA A 121 14.97 -6.52 10.68
CA ALA A 121 14.46 -7.88 10.81
C ALA A 121 13.18 -7.92 11.68
N GLN A 122 13.16 -7.15 12.76
CA GLN A 122 12.00 -7.05 13.63
C GLN A 122 10.84 -6.34 12.91
N TRP A 123 11.14 -5.29 12.16
CA TRP A 123 10.16 -4.61 11.32
C TRP A 123 9.59 -5.53 10.25
N GLU A 124 10.45 -6.33 9.60
CA GLU A 124 10.01 -7.30 8.60
C GLU A 124 8.98 -8.27 9.19
N THR A 125 9.25 -8.80 10.38
CA THR A 125 8.32 -9.70 11.08
C THR A 125 6.97 -9.01 11.31
N ARG A 126 6.98 -7.78 11.79
CA ARG A 126 5.76 -7.01 12.04
C ARG A 126 4.97 -6.75 10.76
N VAL A 127 5.66 -6.40 9.69
CA VAL A 127 5.02 -6.15 8.39
C VAL A 127 4.39 -7.42 7.85
N HIS A 128 5.09 -8.55 7.92
CA HIS A 128 4.54 -9.84 7.49
C HIS A 128 3.31 -10.23 8.29
N GLU A 129 3.31 -10.03 9.59
CA GLU A 129 2.14 -10.28 10.43
C GLU A 129 0.98 -9.41 10.03
N SER A 130 1.22 -8.12 9.79
CA SER A 130 0.20 -7.18 9.35
C SER A 130 -0.38 -7.57 8.00
N LEU A 131 0.47 -7.93 7.04
CA LEU A 131 0.03 -8.37 5.71
C LEU A 131 -0.80 -9.65 5.79
N HIS A 132 -0.40 -10.57 6.67
CA HIS A 132 -1.13 -11.81 6.88
C HIS A 132 -2.53 -11.55 7.46
N GLN A 133 -2.64 -10.63 8.41
CA GLN A 133 -3.92 -10.22 8.98
C GLN A 133 -4.83 -9.52 7.97
N LEU A 134 -4.25 -8.85 6.97
CA LEU A 134 -4.99 -8.15 5.92
C LEU A 134 -5.49 -9.09 4.83
N GLN A 135 -5.00 -10.31 4.76
CA GLN A 135 -5.49 -11.27 3.77
C GLN A 135 -6.93 -11.67 4.10
N PRO A 136 -7.83 -11.65 3.11
CA PRO A 136 -9.19 -12.12 3.34
C PRO A 136 -9.19 -13.60 3.72
N ALA A 137 -9.99 -13.93 4.69
CA ALA A 137 -10.14 -15.27 5.21
C ALA A 137 -10.69 -16.25 4.14
#